data_e7f02fc763b182a187bd16a1af1dc678
#
_entry.id   e7f02fc763b182a187bd16a1af1dc678
#
_cell.length_a   1.000
_cell.length_b   1.000
_cell.length_c   1.000
_cell.angle_alpha   90.00
_cell.angle_beta   90.00
_cell.angle_gamma   90.00
#
_symmetry.space_group_name_H-M   'P 1'
#
loop_
_entity.id
_entity.type
_entity.pdbx_description
1 polymer ?
#
loop_
_entity_poly.entity_id
_entity_poly.type
_entity_poly.pdbx_seq_one_letter_code
_entity_poly.pdbx_strand_id
1 'polypeptide(L)'
;MKAFRRLRGGPRGAAPSAYDPAGAFHLGARLSEQGDVDGAKEAYRQAMDSADPEYAPAAAYRLGLLLGRHGDIEGAKEAYRQAVNSGHREHSPVAARNLGHLYKRQARYRQAIAAYQAAIDSGHPDAAPWAMVYLGNLLSGYADPQAARASYQRAVDSGHPEAARQAARHLAGLES
;
A
#
# COMPACT_ATOMS: atom_id res chain seq x y z
N MET A 1 3.69 -66.21 6.09
CA MET A 1 3.73 -65.02 6.94
C MET A 1 4.49 -63.92 6.18
N LYS A 2 3.79 -62.97 5.58
CA LYS A 2 4.39 -61.80 4.90
C LYS A 2 4.05 -60.56 5.73
N ALA A 3 5.06 -59.96 6.35
CA ALA A 3 4.93 -58.75 7.16
C ALA A 3 4.68 -57.54 6.28
N PHE A 4 3.54 -56.88 6.42
CA PHE A 4 3.20 -55.61 5.85
C PHE A 4 3.97 -54.51 6.59
N ARG A 5 5.00 -53.94 5.97
CA ARG A 5 5.74 -52.78 6.44
C ARG A 5 4.89 -51.53 6.21
N ARG A 6 4.22 -51.01 7.26
CA ARG A 6 3.53 -49.73 7.23
C ARG A 6 4.57 -48.64 7.02
N LEU A 7 4.53 -47.98 5.85
CA LEU A 7 5.19 -46.72 5.61
C LEU A 7 4.52 -45.68 6.48
N ARG A 8 5.25 -45.13 7.46
CA ARG A 8 4.84 -43.95 8.22
C ARG A 8 4.84 -42.78 7.26
N GLY A 9 3.65 -42.26 6.94
CA GLY A 9 3.51 -40.98 6.30
C GLY A 9 4.07 -39.90 7.23
N GLY A 10 5.04 -39.13 6.76
CA GLY A 10 5.50 -37.91 7.44
C GLY A 10 4.35 -36.93 7.66
N PRO A 11 4.49 -35.95 8.54
CA PRO A 11 3.43 -35.00 8.83
C PRO A 11 3.08 -34.25 7.55
N ARG A 12 1.89 -34.49 7.04
CA ARG A 12 1.25 -33.62 6.05
C ARG A 12 1.18 -32.27 6.73
N GLY A 13 1.80 -31.24 6.14
CA GLY A 13 1.71 -29.88 6.67
C GLY A 13 0.27 -29.59 7.04
N ALA A 14 0.04 -29.21 8.29
CA ALA A 14 -1.28 -28.84 8.76
C ALA A 14 -1.80 -27.76 7.83
N ALA A 15 -3.02 -27.92 7.31
CA ALA A 15 -3.71 -26.84 6.66
C ALA A 15 -3.72 -25.66 7.64
N PRO A 16 -3.44 -24.43 7.20
CA PRO A 16 -3.46 -23.27 8.10
C PRO A 16 -4.78 -23.28 8.85
N SER A 17 -4.72 -23.18 10.17
CA SER A 17 -5.94 -23.14 10.99
C SER A 17 -6.76 -21.94 10.51
N ALA A 18 -8.09 -22.00 10.59
CA ALA A 18 -9.00 -20.91 10.19
C ALA A 18 -8.73 -19.59 10.93
N TYR A 19 -7.74 -19.55 11.83
CA TYR A 19 -7.31 -18.46 12.69
C TYR A 19 -5.80 -18.20 12.64
N ASP A 20 -5.11 -18.48 11.53
CA ASP A 20 -3.70 -18.14 11.34
C ASP A 20 -3.55 -16.95 10.38
N PRO A 21 -3.58 -15.70 10.90
CA PRO A 21 -3.44 -14.51 10.07
C PRO A 21 -2.10 -14.44 9.32
N ALA A 22 -1.03 -14.88 9.98
CA ALA A 22 0.31 -14.91 9.38
C ALA A 22 0.36 -15.90 8.22
N GLY A 23 -0.15 -17.12 8.44
CA GLY A 23 -0.21 -18.15 7.39
C GLY A 23 -1.05 -17.70 6.20
N ALA A 24 -2.22 -17.09 6.43
CA ALA A 24 -3.06 -16.55 5.37
C ALA A 24 -2.36 -15.42 4.60
N PHE A 25 -1.71 -14.48 5.30
CA PHE A 25 -0.95 -13.39 4.68
C PHE A 25 0.19 -13.93 3.79
N HIS A 26 1.00 -14.84 4.31
CA HIS A 26 2.11 -15.43 3.55
C HIS A 26 1.65 -16.30 2.39
N LEU A 27 0.51 -16.98 2.53
CA LEU A 27 -0.13 -17.70 1.44
C LEU A 27 -0.53 -16.74 0.33
N GLY A 28 -1.19 -15.62 0.67
CA GLY A 28 -1.57 -14.59 -0.29
C GLY A 28 -0.36 -14.00 -1.05
N ALA A 29 0.75 -13.74 -0.35
CA ALA A 29 1.97 -13.26 -0.98
C ALA A 29 2.54 -14.28 -1.98
N ARG A 30 2.65 -15.54 -1.60
CA ARG A 30 3.14 -16.61 -2.47
C ARG A 30 2.25 -16.83 -3.69
N LEU A 31 0.92 -16.85 -3.52
CA LEU A 31 -0.03 -17.01 -4.62
C LEU A 31 0.04 -15.83 -5.59
N SER A 32 0.21 -14.62 -5.07
CA SER A 32 0.41 -13.41 -5.88
C SER A 32 1.69 -13.49 -6.74
N GLU A 33 2.79 -14.02 -6.19
CA GLU A 33 4.04 -14.24 -6.93
C GLU A 33 3.90 -15.32 -8.00
N GLN A 34 3.07 -16.33 -7.77
CA GLN A 34 2.75 -17.40 -8.72
C GLN A 34 1.77 -16.97 -9.81
N GLY A 35 1.17 -15.78 -9.70
CA GLY A 35 0.16 -15.28 -10.62
C GLY A 35 -1.26 -15.81 -10.35
N ASP A 36 -1.47 -16.56 -9.27
CA ASP A 36 -2.80 -16.96 -8.82
C ASP A 36 -3.48 -15.80 -8.11
N VAL A 37 -4.09 -14.94 -8.91
CA VAL A 37 -4.72 -13.69 -8.44
C VAL A 37 -5.92 -13.96 -7.53
N ASP A 38 -6.74 -14.95 -7.88
CA ASP A 38 -7.97 -15.22 -7.11
C ASP A 38 -7.64 -15.92 -5.79
N GLY A 39 -6.72 -16.86 -5.80
CA GLY A 39 -6.20 -17.45 -4.56
C GLY A 39 -5.54 -16.43 -3.65
N ALA A 40 -4.77 -15.50 -4.22
CA ALA A 40 -4.13 -14.44 -3.44
C ALA A 40 -5.15 -13.49 -2.82
N LYS A 41 -6.21 -13.09 -3.55
CA LYS A 41 -7.30 -12.26 -3.03
C LYS A 41 -7.97 -12.91 -1.82
N GLU A 42 -8.29 -14.21 -1.94
CA GLU A 42 -8.95 -14.94 -0.88
C GLU A 42 -8.07 -15.05 0.37
N ALA A 43 -6.81 -15.41 0.19
CA ALA A 43 -5.87 -15.52 1.30
C ALA A 43 -5.65 -14.18 2.02
N TYR A 44 -5.52 -13.06 1.27
CA TYR A 44 -5.42 -11.75 1.90
C TYR A 44 -6.71 -11.33 2.62
N ARG A 45 -7.90 -11.66 2.08
CA ARG A 45 -9.16 -11.40 2.80
C ARG A 45 -9.24 -12.19 4.12
N GLN A 46 -8.85 -13.43 4.13
CA GLN A 46 -8.77 -14.22 5.37
C GLN A 46 -7.86 -13.58 6.41
N ALA A 47 -6.69 -13.08 5.99
CA ALA A 47 -5.80 -12.35 6.88
C ALA A 47 -6.41 -11.03 7.39
N MET A 48 -7.14 -10.30 6.54
CA MET A 48 -7.84 -9.06 6.93
C MET A 48 -8.98 -9.33 7.93
N ASP A 49 -9.77 -10.38 7.70
CA ASP A 49 -10.91 -10.74 8.54
C ASP A 49 -10.51 -11.23 9.93
N SER A 50 -9.25 -11.61 10.11
CA SER A 50 -8.70 -11.99 11.41
C SER A 50 -8.68 -10.86 12.43
N ALA A 51 -8.73 -9.60 11.96
CA ALA A 51 -8.51 -8.38 12.74
C ALA A 51 -7.18 -8.36 13.53
N ASP A 52 -6.20 -9.18 13.12
CA ASP A 52 -4.87 -9.17 13.70
C ASP A 52 -4.20 -7.80 13.46
N PRO A 53 -3.65 -7.15 14.49
CA PRO A 53 -3.15 -5.77 14.37
C PRO A 53 -1.95 -5.63 13.45
N GLU A 54 -1.20 -6.69 13.19
CA GLU A 54 -0.03 -6.70 12.30
C GLU A 54 -0.42 -7.15 10.87
N TYR A 55 -1.08 -8.33 10.77
CA TYR A 55 -1.31 -8.94 9.47
C TYR A 55 -2.54 -8.41 8.73
N ALA A 56 -3.59 -7.96 9.43
CA ALA A 56 -4.76 -7.43 8.74
C ALA A 56 -4.47 -6.14 7.97
N PRO A 57 -3.76 -5.13 8.52
CA PRO A 57 -3.34 -3.94 7.75
C PRO A 57 -2.37 -4.26 6.61
N ALA A 58 -1.44 -5.17 6.85
CA ALA A 58 -0.49 -5.63 5.84
C ALA A 58 -1.20 -6.30 4.66
N ALA A 59 -2.17 -7.17 4.95
CA ALA A 59 -2.98 -7.87 3.96
C ALA A 59 -3.86 -6.90 3.17
N ALA A 60 -4.49 -5.94 3.83
CA ALA A 60 -5.29 -4.90 3.19
C ALA A 60 -4.45 -4.07 2.21
N TYR A 61 -3.25 -3.67 2.61
CA TYR A 61 -2.31 -2.97 1.73
C TYR A 61 -1.90 -3.84 0.53
N ARG A 62 -1.52 -5.11 0.75
CA ARG A 62 -1.13 -6.04 -0.31
C ARG A 62 -2.27 -6.35 -1.27
N LEU A 63 -3.48 -6.53 -0.76
CA LEU A 63 -4.68 -6.70 -1.57
C LEU A 63 -4.93 -5.47 -2.45
N GLY A 64 -4.79 -4.27 -1.89
CA GLY A 64 -4.91 -3.02 -2.65
C GLY A 64 -3.91 -2.93 -3.81
N LEU A 65 -2.65 -3.34 -3.59
CA LEU A 65 -1.64 -3.42 -4.65
C LEU A 65 -2.02 -4.45 -5.72
N LEU A 66 -2.45 -5.63 -5.32
CA LEU A 66 -2.86 -6.70 -6.23
C LEU A 66 -4.02 -6.26 -7.13
N LEU A 67 -5.08 -5.75 -6.53
CA LEU A 67 -6.29 -5.29 -7.23
C LEU A 67 -5.98 -4.13 -8.19
N GLY A 68 -5.16 -3.17 -7.74
CA GLY A 68 -4.76 -2.03 -8.56
C GLY A 68 -3.95 -2.42 -9.79
N ARG A 69 -3.07 -3.42 -9.69
CA ARG A 69 -2.32 -3.97 -10.83
C ARG A 69 -3.21 -4.69 -11.83
N HIS A 70 -4.28 -5.32 -11.37
CA HIS A 70 -5.23 -6.06 -12.20
C HIS A 70 -6.44 -5.22 -12.64
N GLY A 71 -6.41 -3.89 -12.43
CA GLY A 71 -7.41 -2.97 -12.94
C GLY A 71 -8.68 -2.85 -12.08
N ASP A 72 -8.78 -3.59 -11.00
CA ASP A 72 -9.89 -3.43 -10.03
C ASP A 72 -9.62 -2.22 -9.13
N ILE A 73 -9.90 -1.04 -9.68
CA ILE A 73 -9.61 0.23 -9.00
C ILE A 73 -10.52 0.44 -7.79
N GLU A 74 -11.79 0.03 -7.85
CA GLU A 74 -12.72 0.20 -6.73
C GLU A 74 -12.34 -0.73 -5.57
N GLY A 75 -12.05 -2.00 -5.86
CA GLY A 75 -11.55 -2.94 -4.86
C GLY A 75 -10.22 -2.49 -4.25
N ALA A 76 -9.30 -1.97 -5.06
CA ALA A 76 -8.03 -1.43 -4.57
C ALA A 76 -8.23 -0.25 -3.61
N LYS A 77 -9.15 0.68 -3.92
CA LYS A 77 -9.46 1.81 -3.02
C LYS A 77 -10.02 1.33 -1.70
N GLU A 78 -10.92 0.35 -1.74
CA GLU A 78 -11.51 -0.18 -0.51
C GLU A 78 -10.46 -0.85 0.37
N ALA A 79 -9.61 -1.69 -0.21
CA ALA A 79 -8.52 -2.34 0.50
C ALA A 79 -7.53 -1.31 1.10
N TYR A 80 -7.13 -0.29 0.34
CA TYR A 80 -6.29 0.77 0.87
C TYR A 80 -6.97 1.59 1.98
N ARG A 81 -8.29 1.85 1.89
CA ARG A 81 -9.02 2.52 2.99
C ARG A 81 -8.97 1.70 4.28
N GLN A 82 -9.13 0.38 4.20
CA GLN A 82 -9.03 -0.48 5.38
C GLN A 82 -7.62 -0.42 5.98
N ALA A 83 -6.57 -0.46 5.15
CA ALA A 83 -5.21 -0.27 5.62
C ALA A 83 -4.97 1.11 6.25
N VAL A 84 -5.54 2.19 5.67
CA VAL A 84 -5.46 3.55 6.24
C VAL A 84 -6.19 3.63 7.57
N ASN A 85 -7.41 3.10 7.64
CA ASN A 85 -8.26 3.16 8.84
C ASN A 85 -7.70 2.36 10.02
N SER A 86 -6.85 1.37 9.76
CA SER A 86 -6.17 0.62 10.82
C SER A 86 -5.22 1.49 11.67
N GLY A 87 -4.75 2.61 11.12
CA GLY A 87 -3.73 3.44 11.75
C GLY A 87 -2.37 2.76 11.92
N HIS A 88 -2.16 1.61 11.26
CA HIS A 88 -0.91 0.86 11.39
C HIS A 88 0.28 1.69 10.90
N ARG A 89 1.31 1.79 11.73
CA ARG A 89 2.46 2.67 11.55
C ARG A 89 3.13 2.55 10.17
N GLU A 90 3.31 1.33 9.67
CA GLU A 90 4.02 1.06 8.41
C GLU A 90 3.07 1.05 7.19
N HIS A 91 1.88 0.44 7.33
CA HIS A 91 1.01 0.17 6.20
C HIS A 91 0.01 1.29 5.91
N SER A 92 -0.47 1.99 6.94
CA SER A 92 -1.44 3.09 6.77
C SER A 92 -0.88 4.24 5.91
N PRO A 93 0.33 4.77 6.16
CA PRO A 93 0.88 5.86 5.35
C PRO A 93 1.13 5.50 3.89
N VAL A 94 1.63 4.29 3.65
CA VAL A 94 1.90 3.81 2.28
C VAL A 94 0.60 3.58 1.52
N ALA A 95 -0.42 3.03 2.19
CA ALA A 95 -1.76 2.89 1.63
C ALA A 95 -2.41 4.25 1.33
N ALA A 96 -2.28 5.23 2.23
CA ALA A 96 -2.80 6.58 2.02
C ALA A 96 -2.18 7.25 0.79
N ARG A 97 -0.87 7.16 0.61
CA ARG A 97 -0.17 7.64 -0.59
C ARG A 97 -0.71 6.98 -1.86
N ASN A 98 -0.86 5.65 -1.86
CA ASN A 98 -1.37 4.91 -3.02
C ASN A 98 -2.85 5.23 -3.30
N LEU A 99 -3.65 5.41 -2.27
CA LEU A 99 -5.04 5.87 -2.38
C LEU A 99 -5.11 7.25 -3.04
N GLY A 100 -4.19 8.16 -2.69
CA GLY A 100 -4.04 9.46 -3.33
C GLY A 100 -3.79 9.34 -4.84
N HIS A 101 -2.94 8.39 -5.26
CA HIS A 101 -2.72 8.10 -6.69
C HIS A 101 -3.99 7.62 -7.39
N LEU A 102 -4.76 6.71 -6.78
CA LEU A 102 -6.01 6.23 -7.38
C LEU A 102 -7.03 7.35 -7.51
N TYR A 103 -7.17 8.21 -6.51
CA TYR A 103 -8.05 9.37 -6.59
C TYR A 103 -7.61 10.38 -7.66
N LYS A 104 -6.30 10.66 -7.76
CA LYS A 104 -5.77 11.53 -8.82
C LYS A 104 -6.11 10.99 -10.22
N ARG A 105 -5.92 9.70 -10.45
CA ARG A 105 -6.27 9.06 -11.75
C ARG A 105 -7.75 9.16 -12.10
N GLN A 106 -8.63 9.24 -11.10
CA GLN A 106 -10.08 9.43 -11.27
C GLN A 106 -10.50 10.91 -11.28
N ALA A 107 -9.55 11.85 -11.35
CA ALA A 107 -9.78 13.29 -11.23
C ALA A 107 -10.52 13.72 -9.93
N ARG A 108 -10.48 12.86 -8.90
CA ARG A 108 -11.03 13.14 -7.58
C ARG A 108 -10.00 13.88 -6.73
N TYR A 109 -9.67 15.06 -7.13
CA TYR A 109 -8.50 15.79 -6.64
C TYR A 109 -8.56 16.19 -5.17
N ARG A 110 -9.74 16.59 -4.66
CA ARG A 110 -9.89 16.88 -3.22
C ARG A 110 -9.58 15.65 -2.36
N GLN A 111 -10.03 14.47 -2.80
CA GLN A 111 -9.76 13.22 -2.10
C GLN A 111 -8.28 12.80 -2.23
N ALA A 112 -7.66 13.07 -3.38
CA ALA A 112 -6.23 12.83 -3.58
C ALA A 112 -5.39 13.70 -2.63
N ILE A 113 -5.71 15.00 -2.51
CA ILE A 113 -5.04 15.92 -1.58
C ILE A 113 -5.17 15.41 -0.15
N ALA A 114 -6.38 15.05 0.29
CA ALA A 114 -6.60 14.54 1.65
C ALA A 114 -5.81 13.26 1.92
N ALA A 115 -5.74 12.34 0.95
CA ALA A 115 -5.01 11.10 1.10
C ALA A 115 -3.48 11.32 1.14
N TYR A 116 -2.95 12.22 0.29
CA TYR A 116 -1.53 12.59 0.37
C TYR A 116 -1.21 13.31 1.69
N GLN A 117 -2.11 14.19 2.15
CA GLN A 117 -1.92 14.87 3.43
C GLN A 117 -1.88 13.88 4.60
N ALA A 118 -2.75 12.88 4.63
CA ALA A 118 -2.72 11.83 5.65
C ALA A 118 -1.39 11.05 5.65
N ALA A 119 -0.82 10.77 4.46
CA ALA A 119 0.50 10.15 4.38
C ALA A 119 1.61 11.10 4.88
N ILE A 120 1.52 12.40 4.62
CA ILE A 120 2.47 13.42 5.08
C ILE A 120 2.42 13.55 6.61
N ASP A 121 1.23 13.65 7.16
CA ASP A 121 1.01 13.88 8.61
C ASP A 121 1.45 12.69 9.47
N SER A 122 1.54 11.51 8.87
CA SER A 122 2.08 10.32 9.55
C SER A 122 3.55 10.44 9.93
N GLY A 123 4.31 11.28 9.23
CA GLY A 123 5.77 11.38 9.38
C GLY A 123 6.54 10.13 8.94
N HIS A 124 5.89 9.20 8.22
CA HIS A 124 6.56 7.97 7.78
C HIS A 124 7.76 8.29 6.86
N PRO A 125 8.96 7.71 7.12
CA PRO A 125 10.20 8.13 6.47
C PRO A 125 10.21 8.05 4.94
N ASP A 126 9.47 7.10 4.36
CA ASP A 126 9.40 6.95 2.91
C ASP A 126 8.09 7.52 2.33
N ALA A 127 6.94 7.24 2.99
CA ALA A 127 5.66 7.61 2.42
C ALA A 127 5.41 9.11 2.42
N ALA A 128 5.81 9.82 3.50
CA ALA A 128 5.57 11.24 3.64
C ALA A 128 6.35 12.09 2.62
N PRO A 129 7.67 11.91 2.41
CA PRO A 129 8.41 12.65 1.39
C PRO A 129 7.87 12.47 -0.02
N TRP A 130 7.54 11.23 -0.38
CA TRP A 130 6.93 10.97 -1.67
C TRP A 130 5.53 11.57 -1.82
N ALA A 131 4.72 11.54 -0.75
CA ALA A 131 3.41 12.18 -0.76
C ALA A 131 3.52 13.71 -0.93
N MET A 132 4.55 14.36 -0.38
CA MET A 132 4.84 15.78 -0.61
C MET A 132 5.14 16.05 -2.09
N VAL A 133 5.96 15.22 -2.75
CA VAL A 133 6.24 15.35 -4.19
C VAL A 133 4.94 15.21 -5.01
N TYR A 134 4.12 14.21 -4.71
CA TYR A 134 2.88 13.97 -5.46
C TYR A 134 1.81 15.03 -5.21
N LEU A 135 1.76 15.58 -4.00
CA LEU A 135 0.90 16.71 -3.68
C LEU A 135 1.37 17.96 -4.45
N GLY A 136 2.67 18.24 -4.50
CA GLY A 136 3.25 19.31 -5.29
C GLY A 136 2.91 19.19 -6.78
N ASN A 137 3.05 18.00 -7.36
CA ASN A 137 2.67 17.72 -8.75
C ASN A 137 1.17 17.95 -9.01
N LEU A 138 0.34 17.62 -8.03
CA LEU A 138 -1.10 17.83 -8.15
C LEU A 138 -1.44 19.32 -8.12
N LEU A 139 -0.89 20.06 -7.16
CA LEU A 139 -1.14 21.49 -6.97
C LEU A 139 -0.59 22.34 -8.15
N SER A 140 0.56 21.98 -8.68
CA SER A 140 1.12 22.63 -9.89
C SER A 140 0.16 22.50 -11.08
N GLY A 141 -0.49 21.36 -11.26
CA GLY A 141 -1.50 21.16 -12.31
C GLY A 141 -2.82 21.92 -12.07
N TYR A 142 -3.05 22.42 -10.85
CA TYR A 142 -4.22 23.23 -10.47
C TYR A 142 -3.98 24.75 -10.49
N ALA A 143 -2.87 25.19 -11.04
CA ALA A 143 -2.48 26.59 -11.06
C ALA A 143 -2.34 27.21 -9.66
N ASP A 144 -1.91 26.41 -8.68
CA ASP A 144 -1.46 26.89 -7.38
C ASP A 144 0.07 26.67 -7.23
N PRO A 145 0.89 27.46 -7.92
CA PRO A 145 2.33 27.29 -7.92
C PRO A 145 2.98 27.56 -6.56
N GLN A 146 2.34 28.38 -5.72
CA GLN A 146 2.88 28.67 -4.38
C GLN A 146 2.73 27.44 -3.46
N ALA A 147 1.56 26.84 -3.43
CA ALA A 147 1.32 25.62 -2.66
C ALA A 147 2.14 24.44 -3.21
N ALA A 148 2.30 24.34 -4.53
CA ALA A 148 3.17 23.35 -5.15
C ALA A 148 4.63 23.52 -4.70
N ARG A 149 5.16 24.76 -4.77
CA ARG A 149 6.51 25.11 -4.31
C ARG A 149 6.72 24.73 -2.86
N ALA A 150 5.77 25.09 -1.98
CA ALA A 150 5.84 24.75 -0.55
C ALA A 150 5.89 23.21 -0.33
N SER A 151 5.09 22.45 -1.08
CA SER A 151 5.10 20.99 -0.99
C SER A 151 6.42 20.37 -1.45
N TYR A 152 6.99 20.87 -2.55
CA TYR A 152 8.29 20.40 -3.02
C TYR A 152 9.42 20.78 -2.06
N GLN A 153 9.40 22.00 -1.50
CA GLN A 153 10.40 22.42 -0.53
C GLN A 153 10.40 21.50 0.70
N ARG A 154 9.22 21.17 1.23
CA ARG A 154 9.09 20.20 2.33
C ARG A 154 9.67 18.83 1.98
N ALA A 155 9.51 18.39 0.72
CA ALA A 155 10.10 17.12 0.27
C ALA A 155 11.64 17.21 0.20
N VAL A 156 12.20 18.34 -0.21
CA VAL A 156 13.65 18.58 -0.19
C VAL A 156 14.16 18.57 1.25
N ASP A 157 13.49 19.28 2.14
CA ASP A 157 13.87 19.43 3.55
C ASP A 157 13.74 18.13 4.35
N SER A 158 12.96 17.17 3.85
CA SER A 158 12.81 15.84 4.48
C SER A 158 14.09 15.02 4.55
N GLY A 159 15.06 15.35 3.70
CA GLY A 159 16.32 14.61 3.57
C GLY A 159 16.20 13.23 2.90
N HIS A 160 15.01 12.83 2.43
CA HIS A 160 14.85 11.57 1.70
C HIS A 160 15.51 11.66 0.32
N PRO A 161 16.56 10.85 0.02
CA PRO A 161 17.48 11.11 -1.10
C PRO A 161 16.81 11.20 -2.47
N GLU A 162 15.84 10.34 -2.76
CA GLU A 162 15.18 10.29 -4.06
C GLU A 162 14.04 11.31 -4.18
N ALA A 163 13.20 11.44 -3.15
CA ALA A 163 12.11 12.39 -3.13
C ALA A 163 12.63 13.83 -3.18
N ALA A 164 13.69 14.15 -2.41
CA ALA A 164 14.34 15.45 -2.42
C ALA A 164 14.91 15.80 -3.80
N ARG A 165 15.60 14.85 -4.45
CA ARG A 165 16.13 15.06 -5.82
C ARG A 165 15.01 15.34 -6.84
N GLN A 166 13.91 14.59 -6.74
CA GLN A 166 12.78 14.80 -7.63
C GLN A 166 12.07 16.13 -7.36
N ALA A 167 11.85 16.47 -6.10
CA ALA A 167 11.27 17.75 -5.71
C ALA A 167 12.11 18.94 -6.18
N ALA A 168 13.45 18.88 -6.04
CA ALA A 168 14.35 19.93 -6.50
C ALA A 168 14.26 20.16 -8.02
N ARG A 169 14.11 19.10 -8.82
CA ARG A 169 13.90 19.21 -10.26
C ARG A 169 12.59 19.94 -10.60
N HIS A 170 11.52 19.61 -9.87
CA HIS A 170 10.23 20.27 -10.07
C HIS A 170 10.26 21.75 -9.64
N LEU A 171 10.97 22.07 -8.55
CA LEU A 171 11.18 23.48 -8.14
C LEU A 171 11.88 24.29 -9.22
N ALA A 172 12.96 23.78 -9.79
CA ALA A 172 13.67 24.43 -10.88
C ALA A 172 12.77 24.67 -12.11
N GLY A 173 11.85 23.74 -12.40
CA GLY A 173 10.89 23.91 -13.50
C GLY A 173 9.76 24.90 -13.23
N LEU A 174 9.52 25.31 -11.97
CA LEU A 174 8.56 26.36 -11.64
C LEU A 174 9.17 27.79 -11.76
N GLU A 175 10.48 27.90 -11.92
CA GLU A 175 11.21 29.16 -12.02
C GLU A 175 11.55 29.57 -13.47
N SER A 176 11.36 28.63 -14.40
CA SER A 176 11.56 28.81 -15.85
C SER A 176 10.28 29.21 -16.57
#